data_3d4a3a5515e9b9f33ebb4f8ad635fc2d
#
_entry.id   3d4a3a5515e9b9f33ebb4f8ad635fc2d
#
_cell.length_a   1.000
_cell.length_b   1.000
_cell.length_c   1.000
_cell.angle_alpha   90.00
_cell.angle_beta   90.00
_cell.angle_gamma   90.00
#
_symmetry.space_group_name_H-M   'P 1'
#
loop_
_entity.id
_entity.type
_entity.pdbx_description
1 polymer ?
#
loop_
_entity_poly.entity_id
_entity_poly.type
_entity_poly.pdbx_seq_one_letter_code
_entity_poly.pdbx_strand_id
1 'polypeptide(L)'
;MKFTDTNFLTTSPDVLDFLPKNKPCFFIPNPSDPSFEVLNNYKNNQCSMDVFFALSHGVHRGILKKGKHDERADFVNKLIEKTPNVKFDLYGINNIQPIWADSYLKSIANAKMGINLSRGSPIKYYSSDRITQFVGNGLLTFIHADTHYNNFFSNDEVVFYSNI
;
A
#
# COMPACT_ATOMS: atom_id res chain seq x y z
N MET A 1 19.92 -11.98 -11.96
CA MET A 1 21.04 -11.20 -11.33
C MET A 1 22.44 -11.62 -11.78
N LYS A 2 22.59 -12.52 -12.75
CA LYS A 2 23.91 -13.00 -13.23
C LYS A 2 24.74 -11.90 -13.94
N PHE A 3 24.06 -10.94 -14.57
CA PHE A 3 24.65 -9.91 -15.42
C PHE A 3 24.62 -8.48 -14.83
N THR A 4 24.38 -8.35 -13.53
CA THR A 4 24.36 -7.06 -12.84
C THR A 4 25.54 -6.94 -11.88
N ASP A 5 26.12 -5.76 -11.75
CA ASP A 5 27.20 -5.48 -10.80
C ASP A 5 26.64 -5.10 -9.41
N THR A 6 25.48 -4.43 -9.38
CA THR A 6 24.81 -3.98 -8.18
C THR A 6 23.30 -4.18 -8.33
N ASN A 7 22.61 -4.45 -7.23
CA ASN A 7 21.15 -4.61 -7.21
C ASN A 7 20.53 -3.59 -6.25
N PHE A 8 19.46 -2.92 -6.71
CA PHE A 8 18.59 -2.09 -5.89
C PHE A 8 17.25 -2.78 -5.74
N LEU A 9 16.74 -2.84 -4.52
CA LEU A 9 15.57 -3.63 -4.14
C LEU A 9 14.61 -2.81 -3.31
N THR A 10 13.32 -2.97 -3.53
CA THR A 10 12.26 -2.34 -2.74
C THR A 10 11.88 -3.16 -1.48
N THR A 11 12.78 -4.06 -1.08
CA THR A 11 12.71 -4.88 0.13
C THR A 11 14.10 -4.92 0.74
N SER A 12 14.20 -5.01 2.07
CA SER A 12 15.50 -5.10 2.74
C SER A 12 16.28 -6.32 2.25
N PRO A 13 17.52 -6.16 1.75
CA PRO A 13 18.30 -7.28 1.22
C PRO A 13 18.62 -8.37 2.24
N ASP A 14 18.71 -8.03 3.53
CA ASP A 14 19.06 -8.95 4.62
C ASP A 14 18.00 -10.03 4.90
N VAL A 15 16.78 -9.87 4.39
CA VAL A 15 15.69 -10.84 4.54
C VAL A 15 15.44 -11.68 3.28
N LEU A 16 16.31 -11.60 2.28
CA LEU A 16 16.14 -12.27 0.98
C LEU A 16 17.25 -13.30 0.73
N ASP A 17 16.98 -14.56 1.02
CA ASP A 17 17.96 -15.67 0.96
C ASP A 17 18.48 -15.97 -0.46
N PHE A 18 17.75 -15.55 -1.50
CA PHE A 18 18.11 -15.84 -2.90
C PHE A 18 19.11 -14.85 -3.49
N LEU A 19 19.53 -13.82 -2.75
CA LEU A 19 20.45 -12.82 -3.25
C LEU A 19 21.89 -13.35 -3.36
N PRO A 20 22.64 -12.97 -4.41
CA PRO A 20 24.02 -13.39 -4.56
C PRO A 20 24.91 -12.72 -3.49
N LYS A 21 25.62 -13.52 -2.71
CA LYS A 21 26.51 -13.06 -1.61
C LYS A 21 27.72 -12.21 -2.08
N ASN A 22 28.08 -12.34 -3.34
CA ASN A 22 29.25 -11.68 -3.94
C ASN A 22 28.91 -10.39 -4.68
N LYS A 23 27.70 -9.87 -4.56
CA LYS A 23 27.26 -8.63 -5.23
C LYS A 23 26.61 -7.66 -4.24
N PRO A 24 26.92 -6.37 -4.33
CA PRO A 24 26.25 -5.37 -3.52
C PRO A 24 24.74 -5.35 -3.80
N CYS A 25 23.95 -5.35 -2.71
CA CYS A 25 22.49 -5.23 -2.76
C CYS A 25 22.08 -4.13 -1.80
N PHE A 26 21.32 -3.16 -2.28
CA PHE A 26 20.87 -2.01 -1.51
C PHE A 26 19.34 -1.91 -1.51
N PHE A 27 18.80 -1.50 -0.38
CA PHE A 27 17.41 -1.09 -0.32
C PHE A 27 17.23 0.28 -0.97
N ILE A 28 16.16 0.43 -1.75
CA ILE A 28 15.66 1.70 -2.25
C ILE A 28 14.14 1.72 -2.06
N PRO A 29 13.55 2.74 -1.42
CA PRO A 29 12.10 2.84 -1.31
C PRO A 29 11.47 3.08 -2.70
N ASN A 30 10.18 2.77 -2.83
CA ASN A 30 9.42 3.19 -3.99
C ASN A 30 9.46 4.71 -4.09
N PRO A 31 9.79 5.28 -5.26
CA PRO A 31 9.91 6.73 -5.41
C PRO A 31 8.56 7.41 -5.36
N SER A 32 8.51 8.61 -4.81
CA SER A 32 7.40 9.56 -4.95
C SER A 32 7.84 10.69 -5.87
N ASP A 33 6.94 11.14 -6.74
CA ASP A 33 7.23 12.23 -7.69
C ASP A 33 6.18 13.35 -7.53
N PRO A 34 6.60 14.55 -7.11
CA PRO A 34 5.68 15.66 -6.87
C PRO A 34 4.97 16.17 -8.13
N SER A 35 5.33 15.68 -9.32
CA SER A 35 4.58 15.94 -10.55
C SER A 35 3.37 15.04 -10.72
N PHE A 36 3.32 13.90 -10.01
CA PHE A 36 2.23 12.94 -10.01
C PHE A 36 1.42 12.96 -8.71
N GLU A 37 2.09 13.01 -7.56
CA GLU A 37 1.47 13.07 -6.24
C GLU A 37 1.16 14.52 -5.87
N VAL A 38 0.04 15.05 -6.39
CA VAL A 38 -0.30 16.48 -6.31
C VAL A 38 -1.57 16.79 -5.49
N LEU A 39 -2.26 15.79 -4.96
CA LEU A 39 -3.62 15.95 -4.43
C LEU A 39 -3.69 16.74 -3.11
N ASN A 40 -2.65 16.65 -2.25
CA ASN A 40 -2.61 17.32 -0.96
C ASN A 40 -3.85 17.07 -0.07
N ASN A 41 -4.28 15.81 0.05
CA ASN A 41 -5.53 15.44 0.72
C ASN A 41 -5.65 15.94 2.17
N TYR A 42 -4.52 16.09 2.88
CA TYR A 42 -4.50 16.67 4.23
C TYR A 42 -5.08 18.09 4.31
N LYS A 43 -5.18 18.80 3.18
CA LYS A 43 -5.84 20.12 3.08
C LYS A 43 -7.31 20.03 2.68
N ASN A 44 -7.77 18.85 2.23
CA ASN A 44 -9.12 18.69 1.70
C ASN A 44 -10.10 18.27 2.80
N ASN A 45 -10.86 19.21 3.33
CA ASN A 45 -11.89 18.95 4.34
C ASN A 45 -13.20 18.36 3.75
N GLN A 46 -13.28 18.16 2.42
CA GLN A 46 -14.50 17.71 1.73
C GLN A 46 -14.41 16.25 1.25
N CYS A 47 -13.40 15.49 1.69
CA CYS A 47 -13.33 14.05 1.41
C CYS A 47 -14.58 13.36 1.92
N SER A 48 -15.32 12.68 1.03
CA SER A 48 -16.56 11.99 1.37
C SER A 48 -16.32 10.57 1.92
N MET A 49 -15.13 10.03 1.71
CA MET A 49 -14.69 8.71 2.18
C MET A 49 -13.63 8.87 3.26
N ASP A 50 -13.65 7.97 4.23
CA ASP A 50 -12.64 7.99 5.29
C ASP A 50 -11.43 7.15 4.91
N VAL A 51 -11.62 5.93 4.42
CA VAL A 51 -10.54 4.98 4.12
C VAL A 51 -10.62 4.50 2.69
N PHE A 52 -9.51 4.60 1.96
CA PHE A 52 -9.34 3.99 0.64
C PHE A 52 -8.51 2.71 0.73
N PHE A 53 -8.95 1.68 0.02
CA PHE A 53 -8.19 0.45 -0.17
C PHE A 53 -8.47 -0.20 -1.52
N ALA A 54 -7.42 -0.54 -2.26
CA ALA A 54 -7.55 -1.18 -3.57
C ALA A 54 -6.57 -2.35 -3.74
N LEU A 55 -7.07 -3.41 -4.35
CA LEU A 55 -6.29 -4.59 -4.76
C LEU A 55 -6.40 -4.81 -6.26
N SER A 56 -5.28 -5.17 -6.88
CA SER A 56 -5.26 -5.67 -8.26
C SER A 56 -5.49 -7.17 -8.34
N HIS A 57 -5.33 -7.93 -7.26
CA HIS A 57 -5.31 -9.40 -7.17
C HIS A 57 -4.28 -10.09 -8.07
N GLY A 58 -3.34 -9.37 -8.63
CA GLY A 58 -2.51 -9.90 -9.71
C GLY A 58 -3.37 -10.38 -10.89
N VAL A 59 -4.49 -9.71 -11.12
CA VAL A 59 -5.50 -10.12 -12.08
C VAL A 59 -5.00 -9.93 -13.50
N HIS A 60 -5.04 -10.97 -14.26
CA HIS A 60 -4.79 -10.89 -15.68
C HIS A 60 -5.79 -9.92 -16.33
N ARG A 61 -5.31 -8.82 -16.88
CA ARG A 61 -6.11 -7.81 -17.61
C ARG A 61 -7.16 -7.09 -16.75
N GLY A 62 -6.91 -6.97 -15.45
CA GLY A 62 -7.78 -6.14 -14.61
C GLY A 62 -9.15 -6.71 -14.30
N ILE A 63 -9.38 -7.99 -14.51
CA ILE A 63 -10.66 -8.63 -14.20
C ILE A 63 -10.52 -9.46 -12.92
N LEU A 64 -11.37 -9.20 -11.95
CA LEU A 64 -11.46 -9.99 -10.72
C LEU A 64 -11.85 -11.44 -11.07
N LYS A 65 -10.98 -12.40 -10.74
CA LYS A 65 -11.29 -13.83 -10.93
C LYS A 65 -12.24 -14.29 -9.84
N LYS A 66 -13.42 -14.74 -10.25
CA LYS A 66 -14.44 -15.28 -9.35
C LYS A 66 -13.86 -16.43 -8.52
N GLY A 67 -14.11 -16.40 -7.21
CA GLY A 67 -13.69 -17.46 -6.28
C GLY A 67 -12.23 -17.42 -5.83
N LYS A 68 -11.44 -16.41 -6.23
CA LYS A 68 -10.09 -16.23 -5.70
C LYS A 68 -10.15 -15.60 -4.32
N HIS A 69 -9.70 -16.34 -3.31
CA HIS A 69 -9.56 -15.83 -1.94
C HIS A 69 -8.29 -14.97 -1.81
N ASP A 70 -8.39 -13.90 -1.03
CA ASP A 70 -7.25 -13.06 -0.66
C ASP A 70 -7.41 -12.65 0.82
N GLU A 71 -6.44 -12.99 1.65
CA GLU A 71 -6.42 -12.74 3.09
C GLU A 71 -6.56 -11.26 3.47
N ARG A 72 -6.16 -10.36 2.55
CA ARG A 72 -6.32 -8.92 2.74
C ARG A 72 -7.79 -8.51 2.74
N ALA A 73 -8.63 -9.23 2.00
CA ALA A 73 -10.07 -9.01 2.03
C ALA A 73 -10.65 -9.34 3.42
N ASP A 74 -10.19 -10.43 4.04
CA ASP A 74 -10.62 -10.82 5.40
C ASP A 74 -10.20 -9.75 6.43
N PHE A 75 -8.97 -9.24 6.32
CA PHE A 75 -8.48 -8.16 7.19
C PHE A 75 -9.36 -6.92 7.06
N VAL A 76 -9.62 -6.46 5.83
CA VAL A 76 -10.42 -5.25 5.58
C VAL A 76 -11.86 -5.45 6.04
N ASN A 77 -12.46 -6.63 5.81
CA ASN A 77 -13.82 -6.92 6.25
C ASN A 77 -13.95 -6.90 7.79
N LYS A 78 -12.98 -7.49 8.51
CA LYS A 78 -12.94 -7.39 9.98
C LYS A 78 -12.80 -5.95 10.46
N LEU A 79 -12.01 -5.13 9.76
CA LEU A 79 -11.87 -3.72 10.10
C LEU A 79 -13.20 -2.98 9.92
N ILE A 80 -13.93 -3.22 8.84
CA ILE A 80 -15.25 -2.65 8.58
C ILE A 80 -16.24 -3.04 9.69
N GLU A 81 -16.27 -4.31 10.07
CA GLU A 81 -17.13 -4.80 11.16
C GLU A 81 -16.87 -4.08 12.50
N LYS A 82 -15.59 -3.81 12.79
CA LYS A 82 -15.19 -3.11 14.03
C LYS A 82 -15.38 -1.60 13.97
N THR A 83 -15.54 -1.02 12.78
CA THR A 83 -15.63 0.43 12.58
C THR A 83 -16.86 0.83 11.76
N PRO A 84 -18.10 0.57 12.27
CA PRO A 84 -19.33 0.72 11.48
C PRO A 84 -19.65 2.16 11.04
N ASN A 85 -19.03 3.16 11.66
CA ASN A 85 -19.19 4.57 11.32
C ASN A 85 -18.12 5.11 10.32
N VAL A 86 -17.18 4.26 9.90
CA VAL A 86 -16.13 4.63 8.96
C VAL A 86 -16.57 4.28 7.54
N LYS A 87 -16.42 5.22 6.61
CA LYS A 87 -16.78 5.04 5.20
C LYS A 87 -15.57 4.53 4.43
N PHE A 88 -15.70 3.34 3.86
CA PHE A 88 -14.66 2.69 3.07
C PHE A 88 -14.95 2.82 1.57
N ASP A 89 -13.93 3.21 0.81
CA ASP A 89 -13.89 3.13 -0.65
C ASP A 89 -13.00 1.96 -1.07
N LEU A 90 -13.60 0.88 -1.57
CA LEU A 90 -12.97 -0.42 -1.73
C LEU A 90 -12.98 -0.90 -3.18
N TYR A 91 -11.84 -1.40 -3.65
CA TYR A 91 -11.71 -1.96 -5.01
C TYR A 91 -10.90 -3.25 -5.00
N GLY A 92 -11.30 -4.19 -5.88
CA GLY A 92 -10.64 -5.48 -6.03
C GLY A 92 -10.94 -6.49 -4.91
N ILE A 93 -11.91 -6.21 -4.06
CA ILE A 93 -12.43 -7.11 -3.01
C ILE A 93 -13.96 -7.09 -3.01
N ASN A 94 -14.59 -8.05 -2.33
CA ASN A 94 -16.05 -8.10 -2.14
C ASN A 94 -16.85 -8.02 -3.47
N ASN A 95 -16.35 -8.65 -4.53
CA ASN A 95 -16.88 -8.60 -5.88
C ASN A 95 -16.87 -7.20 -6.57
N ILE A 96 -16.22 -6.22 -5.96
CA ILE A 96 -16.00 -4.91 -6.57
C ILE A 96 -14.77 -5.01 -7.48
N GLN A 97 -14.89 -4.54 -8.71
CA GLN A 97 -13.79 -4.58 -9.67
C GLN A 97 -12.60 -3.72 -9.21
N PRO A 98 -11.37 -4.12 -9.54
CA PRO A 98 -10.20 -3.27 -9.36
C PRO A 98 -10.32 -1.96 -10.14
N ILE A 99 -9.58 -0.94 -9.70
CA ILE A 99 -9.58 0.41 -10.25
C ILE A 99 -8.16 0.83 -10.64
N TRP A 100 -8.00 1.63 -11.69
CA TRP A 100 -6.70 2.10 -12.23
C TRP A 100 -6.76 3.50 -12.79
N ALA A 101 -5.58 4.05 -13.06
CA ALA A 101 -5.36 5.32 -13.74
C ALA A 101 -6.21 6.46 -13.14
N ASP A 102 -6.87 7.25 -13.95
CA ASP A 102 -7.65 8.42 -13.52
C ASP A 102 -8.73 8.09 -12.49
N SER A 103 -9.38 6.92 -12.62
CA SER A 103 -10.39 6.49 -11.65
C SER A 103 -9.77 6.20 -10.29
N TYR A 104 -8.58 5.61 -10.24
CA TYR A 104 -7.83 5.38 -9.01
C TYR A 104 -7.45 6.72 -8.35
N LEU A 105 -6.93 7.68 -9.11
CA LEU A 105 -6.57 9.00 -8.60
C LEU A 105 -7.78 9.78 -8.09
N LYS A 106 -8.93 9.70 -8.79
CA LYS A 106 -10.18 10.32 -8.32
C LYS A 106 -10.67 9.73 -7.00
N SER A 107 -10.55 8.43 -6.82
CA SER A 107 -10.92 7.78 -5.55
C SER A 107 -9.96 8.17 -4.42
N ILE A 108 -8.65 8.14 -4.66
CA ILE A 108 -7.66 8.62 -3.69
C ILE A 108 -7.94 10.07 -3.30
N ALA A 109 -8.23 10.97 -4.27
CA ALA A 109 -8.52 12.38 -4.01
C ALA A 109 -9.70 12.61 -3.08
N ASN A 110 -10.58 11.63 -2.95
CA ASN A 110 -11.80 11.69 -2.14
C ASN A 110 -11.72 10.97 -0.80
N ALA A 111 -10.55 10.47 -0.41
CA ALA A 111 -10.32 9.72 0.82
C ALA A 111 -9.34 10.45 1.76
N LYS A 112 -9.55 10.31 3.07
CA LYS A 112 -8.68 10.88 4.11
C LYS A 112 -7.50 9.99 4.44
N MET A 113 -7.70 8.68 4.39
CA MET A 113 -6.77 7.66 4.89
C MET A 113 -6.56 6.55 3.86
N GLY A 114 -5.41 5.90 3.89
CA GLY A 114 -5.09 4.76 3.06
C GLY A 114 -4.44 3.62 3.86
N ILE A 115 -4.80 2.37 3.56
CA ILE A 115 -4.22 1.20 4.20
C ILE A 115 -3.16 0.59 3.28
N ASN A 116 -1.90 0.62 3.70
CA ASN A 116 -0.81 -0.08 3.02
C ASN A 116 -0.72 -1.52 3.57
N LEU A 117 -1.51 -2.41 2.98
CA LEU A 117 -1.61 -3.81 3.36
C LEU A 117 -1.02 -4.69 2.25
N SER A 118 0.12 -5.31 2.52
CA SER A 118 0.79 -6.24 1.61
C SER A 118 0.22 -7.65 1.72
N ARG A 119 0.46 -8.47 0.71
CA ARG A 119 0.08 -9.88 0.71
C ARG A 119 1.06 -10.70 1.55
N GLY A 120 0.54 -11.68 2.28
CA GLY A 120 1.34 -12.55 3.16
C GLY A 120 1.83 -11.82 4.41
N SER A 121 2.78 -12.44 5.10
CA SER A 121 3.41 -11.86 6.29
C SER A 121 4.17 -10.57 5.92
N PRO A 122 4.17 -9.57 6.80
CA PRO A 122 4.98 -8.37 6.60
C PRO A 122 6.46 -8.72 6.45
N ILE A 123 7.13 -8.06 5.50
CA ILE A 123 8.55 -8.25 5.25
C ILE A 123 9.25 -6.90 5.45
N LYS A 124 10.41 -6.91 6.09
CA LYS A 124 11.20 -5.71 6.38
C LYS A 124 11.41 -4.85 5.13
N TYR A 125 11.03 -3.59 5.22
CA TYR A 125 11.08 -2.55 4.19
C TYR A 125 10.27 -2.84 2.91
N TYR A 126 9.49 -3.93 2.87
CA TYR A 126 8.62 -4.17 1.73
C TYR A 126 7.34 -3.35 1.83
N SER A 127 7.01 -2.68 0.76
CA SER A 127 5.68 -2.11 0.54
C SER A 127 5.27 -2.23 -0.93
N SER A 128 3.98 -2.05 -1.18
CA SER A 128 3.52 -1.81 -2.55
C SER A 128 3.63 -0.32 -2.90
N ASP A 129 3.50 0.03 -4.18
CA ASP A 129 3.51 1.41 -4.67
C ASP A 129 2.46 2.30 -4.00
N ARG A 130 1.47 1.70 -3.33
CA ARG A 130 0.45 2.43 -2.55
C ARG A 130 1.04 3.32 -1.47
N ILE A 131 2.16 2.95 -0.85
CA ILE A 131 2.76 3.77 0.20
C ILE A 131 3.13 5.15 -0.34
N THR A 132 3.78 5.20 -1.51
CA THR A 132 4.17 6.47 -2.13
C THR A 132 2.97 7.25 -2.63
N GLN A 133 2.00 6.56 -3.22
CA GLN A 133 0.76 7.18 -3.67
C GLN A 133 -0.06 7.77 -2.51
N PHE A 134 -0.12 7.11 -1.36
CA PHE A 134 -0.86 7.63 -0.22
C PHE A 134 -0.11 8.74 0.49
N VAL A 135 1.15 8.52 0.87
CA VAL A 135 1.96 9.53 1.54
C VAL A 135 2.19 10.74 0.64
N GLY A 136 2.56 10.52 -0.62
CA GLY A 136 2.82 11.59 -1.59
C GLY A 136 1.59 12.46 -1.89
N ASN A 137 0.40 11.87 -1.88
CA ASN A 137 -0.87 12.59 -2.06
C ASN A 137 -1.47 13.13 -0.74
N GLY A 138 -0.81 12.91 0.39
CA GLY A 138 -1.20 13.49 1.68
C GLY A 138 -2.36 12.78 2.36
N LEU A 139 -2.51 11.46 2.18
CA LEU A 139 -3.42 10.63 2.96
C LEU A 139 -2.73 10.19 4.26
N LEU A 140 -3.47 10.13 5.35
CA LEU A 140 -2.98 9.45 6.56
C LEU A 140 -2.81 7.96 6.25
N THR A 141 -1.56 7.48 6.25
CA THR A 141 -1.23 6.15 5.77
C THR A 141 -1.01 5.18 6.93
N PHE A 142 -1.73 4.05 6.90
CA PHE A 142 -1.57 2.97 7.86
C PHE A 142 -0.56 1.94 7.33
N ILE A 143 0.47 1.64 8.12
CA ILE A 143 1.58 0.76 7.76
C ILE A 143 1.76 -0.31 8.83
N HIS A 144 1.95 -1.57 8.44
CA HIS A 144 2.19 -2.64 9.41
C HIS A 144 3.54 -2.45 10.11
N ALA A 145 3.58 -2.52 11.44
CA ALA A 145 4.76 -2.25 12.25
C ALA A 145 5.95 -3.17 11.90
N ASP A 146 5.69 -4.45 11.62
CA ASP A 146 6.72 -5.44 11.28
C ASP A 146 7.40 -5.19 9.91
N THR A 147 6.94 -4.20 9.15
CA THR A 147 7.68 -3.73 7.96
C THR A 147 8.88 -2.85 8.30
N HIS A 148 9.02 -2.44 9.57
CA HIS A 148 10.09 -1.55 10.06
C HIS A 148 10.18 -0.19 9.33
N TYR A 149 9.08 0.30 8.78
CA TYR A 149 9.04 1.63 8.17
C TYR A 149 9.15 2.77 9.20
N ASN A 150 9.07 2.48 10.50
CA ASN A 150 9.42 3.39 11.58
C ASN A 150 10.90 3.82 11.58
N ASN A 151 11.75 3.21 10.74
CA ASN A 151 13.10 3.70 10.45
C ASN A 151 13.11 4.90 9.48
N PHE A 152 12.00 5.19 8.82
CA PHE A 152 11.87 6.24 7.81
C PHE A 152 10.80 7.27 8.14
N PHE A 153 9.76 6.88 8.90
CA PHE A 153 8.65 7.73 9.29
C PHE A 153 8.46 7.73 10.79
N SER A 154 8.09 8.88 11.34
CA SER A 154 7.65 9.03 12.73
C SER A 154 6.15 8.70 12.88
N ASN A 155 5.69 8.57 14.14
CA ASN A 155 4.27 8.39 14.46
C ASN A 155 3.42 9.65 14.16
N ASP A 156 4.06 10.79 13.93
CA ASP A 156 3.37 12.04 13.55
C ASP A 156 3.11 12.11 12.03
N GLU A 157 3.75 11.25 11.24
CA GLU A 157 3.66 11.23 9.77
C GLU A 157 2.76 10.10 9.26
N VAL A 158 2.80 8.95 9.92
CA VAL A 158 2.03 7.75 9.54
C VAL A 158 1.53 7.02 10.79
N VAL A 159 0.57 6.11 10.60
CA VAL A 159 0.09 5.24 11.69
C VAL A 159 0.66 3.84 11.54
N PHE A 160 1.39 3.37 12.55
CA PHE A 160 1.85 1.98 12.62
C PHE A 160 0.82 1.11 13.35
N TYR A 161 0.47 -0.03 12.74
CA TYR A 161 -0.44 -1.01 13.34
C TYR A 161 0.20 -2.41 13.35
N SER A 162 -0.18 -3.26 14.30
CA SER A 162 0.26 -4.66 14.39
C SER A 162 -0.89 -5.65 14.23
N ASN A 163 -2.11 -5.26 14.58
CA ASN A 163 -3.32 -6.07 14.47
C ASN A 163 -4.57 -5.16 14.39
N ILE A 164 -5.75 -5.78 14.24
CA ILE A 164 -7.06 -5.09 14.22
C ILE A 164 -7.65 -5.07 15.62
#